data_33b05433ec575ab3c015ec59250101f0
#
_entry.id   33b05433ec575ab3c015ec59250101f0
#
_cell.length_a   1.000
_cell.length_b   1.000
_cell.length_c   1.000
_cell.angle_alpha   90.00
_cell.angle_beta   90.00
_cell.angle_gamma   90.00
#
_symmetry.space_group_name_H-M   'P 1'
#
loop_
_entity.id
_entity.type
_entity.pdbx_description
1 polymer ?
#
loop_
_entity_poly.entity_id
_entity_poly.type
_entity_poly.pdbx_seq_one_letter_code
_entity_poly.pdbx_strand_id
1 'polypeptide(L)'
;MADVERLVDLLAKVREKSRHLVLKVEGRYVAVGDLHGDLDTLERVLEEWEPPYLFLGDYVDRGDHGLEVVEQVFQLLVEGKAVALRGNHESPAMNLDGGFLDELCEKIGRKCGAVYKEFEKTFAALPLVAVVNGKIVALHGGIPLKDDMTPAALEEVEKISGDMAIPRDPLAFQILWNDPCPCEKYAPSPRGPGIWLFGAEVTKAFHERHGTRTIVRGHTYVPSGCALHHSGGVVTVFSSSAGPYKRTKPKIALVKDGVEVYDLATKNSAKCPQDIDIF
;
A
#
# COMPACT_ATOMS: atom_id res chain seq x y z
N MET A 1 -5.17 -28.52 -0.43
CA MET A 1 -3.81 -28.11 -0.01
C MET A 1 -3.27 -27.21 -1.11
N ALA A 2 -2.86 -26.00 -0.76
CA ALA A 2 -2.19 -25.13 -1.72
C ALA A 2 -0.97 -25.83 -2.30
N ASP A 3 -0.72 -25.64 -3.59
CA ASP A 3 0.49 -26.16 -4.25
C ASP A 3 1.69 -25.34 -3.77
N VAL A 4 2.38 -25.84 -2.75
CA VAL A 4 3.51 -25.16 -2.11
C VAL A 4 4.66 -24.86 -3.08
N GLU A 5 4.90 -25.74 -4.05
CA GLU A 5 5.99 -25.56 -5.02
C GLU A 5 5.65 -24.41 -5.98
N ARG A 6 4.41 -24.36 -6.46
CA ARG A 6 3.91 -23.26 -7.28
C ARG A 6 3.95 -21.93 -6.53
N LEU A 7 3.56 -21.91 -5.25
CA LEU A 7 3.59 -20.71 -4.42
C LEU A 7 5.02 -20.20 -4.25
N VAL A 8 5.97 -21.05 -3.90
CA VAL A 8 7.38 -20.67 -3.76
C VAL A 8 7.97 -20.17 -5.07
N ASP A 9 7.64 -20.79 -6.20
CA ASP A 9 8.03 -20.31 -7.54
C ASP A 9 7.46 -18.92 -7.85
N LEU A 10 6.18 -18.68 -7.53
CA LEU A 10 5.56 -17.38 -7.68
C LEU A 10 6.29 -16.32 -6.86
N LEU A 11 6.57 -16.59 -5.58
CA LEU A 11 7.30 -15.67 -4.70
C LEU A 11 8.71 -15.35 -5.23
N ALA A 12 9.41 -16.33 -5.79
CA ALA A 12 10.69 -16.10 -6.44
C ALA A 12 10.58 -15.16 -7.65
N LYS A 13 9.59 -15.39 -8.53
CA LYS A 13 9.32 -14.54 -9.70
C LYS A 13 8.97 -13.11 -9.32
N VAL A 14 8.22 -12.90 -8.23
CA VAL A 14 7.92 -11.56 -7.70
C VAL A 14 9.21 -10.84 -7.32
N ARG A 15 10.14 -11.51 -6.59
CA ARG A 15 11.43 -10.91 -6.22
C ARG A 15 12.27 -10.53 -7.44
N GLU A 16 12.23 -11.33 -8.50
CA GLU A 16 12.94 -11.00 -9.75
C GLU A 16 12.38 -9.75 -10.44
N LYS A 17 11.10 -9.48 -10.30
CA LYS A 17 10.43 -8.30 -10.84
C LYS A 17 10.58 -7.05 -9.95
N SER A 18 10.81 -7.24 -8.65
CA SER A 18 10.85 -6.17 -7.63
C SER A 18 12.30 -5.79 -7.32
N ARG A 19 12.97 -5.09 -8.24
CA ARG A 19 14.39 -4.72 -8.13
C ARG A 19 14.65 -3.29 -7.68
N HIS A 20 13.60 -2.47 -7.64
CA HIS A 20 13.67 -1.04 -7.34
C HIS A 20 12.67 -0.70 -6.24
N LEU A 21 13.09 0.15 -5.32
CA LEU A 21 12.21 0.65 -4.27
C LEU A 21 11.31 1.78 -4.77
N VAL A 22 11.75 2.51 -5.81
CA VAL A 22 10.99 3.58 -6.46
C VAL A 22 10.78 3.23 -7.94
N LEU A 23 9.54 2.98 -8.32
CA LEU A 23 9.16 2.70 -9.70
C LEU A 23 8.73 3.97 -10.42
N LYS A 24 9.08 4.10 -11.71
CA LYS A 24 8.52 5.10 -12.62
C LYS A 24 7.69 4.36 -13.66
N VAL A 25 6.41 4.67 -13.74
CA VAL A 25 5.45 3.97 -14.59
C VAL A 25 4.59 4.96 -15.36
N GLU A 26 4.21 4.56 -16.56
CA GLU A 26 3.39 5.36 -17.47
C GLU A 26 2.05 4.68 -17.73
N GLY A 27 1.01 5.47 -17.94
CA GLY A 27 -0.31 4.95 -18.31
C GLY A 27 -1.42 5.31 -17.33
N ARG A 28 -2.52 4.57 -17.42
CA ARG A 28 -3.67 4.66 -16.53
C ARG A 28 -3.71 3.43 -15.66
N TYR A 29 -3.90 3.60 -14.37
CA TYR A 29 -3.96 2.52 -13.39
C TYR A 29 -5.26 2.55 -12.59
N VAL A 30 -5.73 1.37 -12.22
CA VAL A 30 -6.75 1.18 -11.19
C VAL A 30 -6.02 1.00 -9.86
N ALA A 31 -6.01 2.03 -9.02
CA ALA A 31 -5.40 1.97 -7.71
C ALA A 31 -6.36 1.33 -6.70
N VAL A 32 -5.86 0.34 -5.98
CA VAL A 32 -6.58 -0.44 -4.96
C VAL A 32 -5.86 -0.22 -3.62
N GLY A 33 -6.60 0.25 -2.62
CA GLY A 33 -6.09 0.42 -1.25
C GLY A 33 -5.99 -0.90 -0.50
N ASP A 34 -5.90 -0.82 0.81
CA ASP A 34 -5.79 -1.96 1.71
C ASP A 34 -6.86 -3.02 1.42
N LEU A 35 -6.43 -4.27 1.28
CA LEU A 35 -7.32 -5.42 1.04
C LEU A 35 -7.50 -6.28 2.29
N HIS A 36 -6.43 -6.48 3.06
CA HIS A 36 -6.51 -7.23 4.32
C HIS A 36 -7.29 -8.55 4.22
N GLY A 37 -6.93 -9.39 3.25
CA GLY A 37 -7.61 -10.67 3.05
C GLY A 37 -9.06 -10.59 2.55
N ASP A 38 -9.49 -9.44 2.00
CA ASP A 38 -10.80 -9.27 1.37
C ASP A 38 -10.78 -9.78 -0.08
N LEU A 39 -10.93 -11.08 -0.22
CA LEU A 39 -10.95 -11.74 -1.53
C LEU A 39 -12.14 -11.30 -2.37
N ASP A 40 -13.33 -11.18 -1.76
CA ASP A 40 -14.56 -10.77 -2.46
C ASP A 40 -14.40 -9.39 -3.11
N THR A 41 -13.78 -8.45 -2.38
CA THR A 41 -13.49 -7.13 -2.93
C THR A 41 -12.46 -7.20 -4.05
N LEU A 42 -11.39 -7.99 -3.91
CA LEU A 42 -10.39 -8.15 -4.97
C LEU A 42 -11.01 -8.75 -6.23
N GLU A 43 -11.74 -9.86 -6.13
CA GLU A 43 -12.42 -10.52 -7.25
C GLU A 43 -13.35 -9.54 -7.98
N ARG A 44 -14.12 -8.77 -7.23
CA ARG A 44 -14.98 -7.76 -7.79
C ARG A 44 -14.20 -6.67 -8.53
N VAL A 45 -13.08 -6.20 -8.00
CA VAL A 45 -12.21 -5.24 -8.72
C VAL A 45 -11.73 -5.83 -10.03
N LEU A 46 -11.28 -7.09 -10.03
CA LEU A 46 -10.76 -7.76 -11.22
C LEU A 46 -11.83 -8.05 -12.28
N GLU A 47 -13.07 -8.29 -11.87
CA GLU A 47 -14.21 -8.49 -12.77
C GLU A 47 -14.72 -7.18 -13.39
N GLU A 48 -14.68 -6.09 -12.64
CA GLU A 48 -15.35 -4.84 -12.99
C GLU A 48 -14.43 -3.78 -13.60
N TRP A 49 -13.11 -3.91 -13.41
CA TRP A 49 -12.12 -2.91 -13.82
C TRP A 49 -10.97 -3.56 -14.58
N GLU A 50 -10.59 -2.97 -15.70
CA GLU A 50 -9.51 -3.48 -16.56
C GLU A 50 -8.13 -3.05 -16.06
N PRO A 51 -7.11 -3.93 -16.18
CA PRO A 51 -5.73 -3.62 -15.82
C PRO A 51 -5.15 -2.50 -16.72
N PRO A 52 -4.00 -1.90 -16.34
CA PRO A 52 -3.14 -2.28 -15.23
C PRO A 52 -3.63 -1.79 -13.87
N TYR A 53 -3.34 -2.59 -12.83
CA TYR A 53 -3.66 -2.29 -11.44
C TYR A 53 -2.45 -1.69 -10.70
N LEU A 54 -2.74 -0.88 -9.67
CA LEU A 54 -1.74 -0.33 -8.75
C LEU A 54 -2.21 -0.63 -7.32
N PHE A 55 -1.70 -1.71 -6.74
CA PHE A 55 -2.02 -2.09 -5.38
C PHE A 55 -1.13 -1.32 -4.40
N LEU A 56 -1.74 -0.71 -3.38
CA LEU A 56 -1.09 0.22 -2.46
C LEU A 56 -0.54 -0.44 -1.19
N GLY A 57 -0.53 -1.78 -1.11
CA GLY A 57 -0.07 -2.54 0.06
C GLY A 57 -1.20 -3.05 0.95
N ASP A 58 -0.82 -3.70 2.04
CA ASP A 58 -1.70 -4.33 3.03
C ASP A 58 -2.64 -5.37 2.41
N TYR A 59 -2.04 -6.42 1.85
CA TYR A 59 -2.75 -7.54 1.23
C TYR A 59 -3.25 -8.55 2.25
N VAL A 60 -2.49 -8.72 3.33
CA VAL A 60 -2.63 -9.78 4.33
C VAL A 60 -3.11 -9.24 5.67
N ASP A 61 -3.33 -10.15 6.62
CA ASP A 61 -3.83 -9.88 7.97
C ASP A 61 -5.29 -9.40 8.03
N ARG A 62 -5.92 -9.52 9.20
CA ARG A 62 -7.27 -9.03 9.55
C ARG A 62 -8.44 -9.80 8.94
N GLY A 63 -8.40 -10.17 7.68
CA GLY A 63 -9.41 -11.00 6.99
C GLY A 63 -8.94 -12.44 6.84
N ASP A 64 -9.79 -13.29 6.29
CA ASP A 64 -9.62 -14.75 6.31
C ASP A 64 -8.98 -15.32 5.03
N HIS A 65 -8.72 -14.47 4.01
CA HIS A 65 -8.23 -14.88 2.70
C HIS A 65 -6.96 -14.13 2.26
N GLY A 66 -6.07 -13.84 3.22
CA GLY A 66 -4.81 -13.12 2.95
C GLY A 66 -3.91 -13.87 1.96
N LEU A 67 -3.86 -15.20 2.05
CA LEU A 67 -3.07 -16.02 1.13
C LEU A 67 -3.60 -15.92 -0.31
N GLU A 68 -4.90 -16.09 -0.50
CA GLU A 68 -5.52 -16.02 -1.83
C GLU A 68 -5.38 -14.62 -2.44
N VAL A 69 -5.57 -13.58 -1.64
CA VAL A 69 -5.41 -12.18 -2.08
C VAL A 69 -3.98 -11.93 -2.54
N VAL A 70 -2.99 -12.28 -1.73
CA VAL A 70 -1.58 -12.02 -2.08
C VAL A 70 -1.12 -12.87 -3.27
N GLU A 71 -1.59 -14.12 -3.40
CA GLU A 71 -1.31 -14.96 -4.57
C GLU A 71 -1.86 -14.32 -5.87
N GLN A 72 -3.10 -13.85 -5.88
CA GLN A 72 -3.69 -13.19 -7.05
C GLN A 72 -2.97 -11.89 -7.40
N VAL A 73 -2.69 -11.02 -6.43
CA VAL A 73 -1.93 -9.77 -6.63
C VAL A 73 -0.55 -10.07 -7.22
N PHE A 74 0.16 -11.04 -6.68
CA PHE A 74 1.49 -11.42 -7.15
C PHE A 74 1.48 -12.08 -8.53
N GLN A 75 0.45 -12.86 -8.84
CA GLN A 75 0.26 -13.40 -10.18
C GLN A 75 0.08 -12.28 -11.22
N LEU A 76 -0.76 -11.28 -10.93
CA LEU A 76 -0.95 -10.10 -11.78
C LEU A 76 0.35 -9.29 -11.95
N LEU A 77 1.16 -9.14 -10.89
CA LEU A 77 2.47 -8.50 -10.98
C LEU A 77 3.41 -9.27 -11.92
N VAL A 78 3.51 -10.59 -11.76
CA VAL A 78 4.37 -11.42 -12.61
C VAL A 78 3.91 -11.39 -14.08
N GLU A 79 2.62 -11.32 -14.33
CA GLU A 79 2.05 -11.15 -15.67
C GLU A 79 2.25 -9.75 -16.27
N GLY A 80 2.76 -8.79 -15.50
CA GLY A 80 2.92 -7.40 -15.95
C GLY A 80 1.60 -6.62 -16.02
N LYS A 81 0.55 -7.12 -15.36
CA LYS A 81 -0.77 -6.49 -15.28
C LYS A 81 -0.94 -5.62 -14.03
N ALA A 82 0.00 -5.68 -13.09
CA ALA A 82 -0.05 -4.89 -11.87
C ALA A 82 1.32 -4.38 -11.42
N VAL A 83 1.27 -3.28 -10.69
CA VAL A 83 2.28 -2.82 -9.74
C VAL A 83 1.76 -3.11 -8.36
N ALA A 84 2.58 -3.72 -7.49
CA ALA A 84 2.23 -4.02 -6.11
C ALA A 84 3.24 -3.35 -5.18
N LEU A 85 2.79 -2.37 -4.40
CA LEU A 85 3.59 -1.69 -3.40
C LEU A 85 3.57 -2.47 -2.09
N ARG A 86 4.56 -2.25 -1.25
CA ARG A 86 4.61 -2.79 0.09
C ARG A 86 3.77 -1.95 1.05
N GLY A 87 2.94 -2.60 1.85
CA GLY A 87 2.31 -2.02 3.04
C GLY A 87 3.06 -2.37 4.33
N ASN A 88 2.61 -1.83 5.45
CA ASN A 88 3.21 -2.13 6.74
C ASN A 88 2.87 -3.55 7.23
N HIS A 89 1.75 -4.11 6.77
CA HIS A 89 1.36 -5.50 7.05
C HIS A 89 2.17 -6.53 6.25
N GLU A 90 2.91 -6.15 5.25
CA GLU A 90 3.88 -7.02 4.59
C GLU A 90 5.18 -7.09 5.42
N SER A 91 5.04 -7.50 6.70
CA SER A 91 6.17 -7.62 7.64
C SER A 91 5.92 -8.64 8.75
N PRO A 92 6.98 -9.30 9.26
CA PRO A 92 6.85 -10.28 10.34
C PRO A 92 6.21 -9.72 11.62
N ALA A 93 6.51 -8.46 11.96
CA ALA A 93 5.99 -7.82 13.16
C ALA A 93 4.46 -7.70 13.13
N MET A 94 3.88 -7.47 11.96
CA MET A 94 2.43 -7.38 11.80
C MET A 94 1.79 -8.75 11.66
N ASN A 95 2.40 -9.66 10.91
CA ASN A 95 1.81 -10.98 10.62
C ASN A 95 1.72 -11.90 11.83
N LEU A 96 2.54 -11.68 12.88
CA LEU A 96 2.46 -12.44 14.13
C LEU A 96 1.13 -12.23 14.87
N ASP A 97 0.63 -10.98 14.89
CA ASP A 97 -0.59 -10.62 15.62
C ASP A 97 -1.77 -10.33 14.63
N GLY A 98 -1.47 -10.15 13.37
CA GLY A 98 -2.44 -9.78 12.33
C GLY A 98 -3.27 -10.94 11.79
N GLY A 99 -2.74 -12.18 11.89
CA GLY A 99 -3.43 -13.40 11.52
C GLY A 99 -2.88 -14.14 10.30
N PHE A 100 -2.07 -13.51 9.45
CA PHE A 100 -1.60 -14.13 8.22
C PHE A 100 -0.70 -15.35 8.46
N LEU A 101 0.15 -15.33 9.48
CA LEU A 101 0.99 -16.49 9.78
C LEU A 101 0.15 -17.70 10.22
N ASP A 102 -0.86 -17.48 11.04
CA ASP A 102 -1.77 -18.55 11.49
C ASP A 102 -2.60 -19.09 10.31
N GLU A 103 -3.16 -18.20 9.47
CA GLU A 103 -3.86 -18.57 8.23
C GLU A 103 -2.99 -19.43 7.31
N LEU A 104 -1.74 -19.00 7.09
CA LEU A 104 -0.78 -19.74 6.26
C LEU A 104 -0.51 -21.13 6.83
N CYS A 105 -0.33 -21.24 8.15
CA CYS A 105 -0.09 -22.51 8.81
C CYS A 105 -1.31 -23.44 8.77
N GLU A 106 -2.50 -22.91 8.89
CA GLU A 106 -3.73 -23.69 8.74
C GLU A 106 -3.88 -24.26 7.31
N LYS A 107 -3.63 -23.43 6.29
CA LYS A 107 -3.80 -23.79 4.87
C LYS A 107 -2.67 -24.69 4.33
N ILE A 108 -1.43 -24.51 4.78
CA ILE A 108 -0.23 -25.22 4.25
C ILE A 108 0.26 -26.34 5.17
N GLY A 109 -0.06 -26.26 6.47
CA GLY A 109 0.34 -27.24 7.46
C GLY A 109 1.85 -27.15 7.78
N ARG A 110 2.51 -28.30 7.95
CA ARG A 110 3.90 -28.40 8.48
C ARG A 110 4.95 -27.60 7.69
N LYS A 111 4.69 -27.24 6.46
CA LYS A 111 5.62 -26.46 5.62
C LYS A 111 5.50 -24.94 5.83
N CYS A 112 4.51 -24.46 6.62
CA CYS A 112 4.20 -23.03 6.73
C CYS A 112 5.41 -22.18 7.14
N GLY A 113 6.22 -22.58 8.09
CA GLY A 113 7.39 -21.82 8.52
C GLY A 113 8.45 -21.64 7.43
N ALA A 114 8.63 -22.63 6.54
CA ALA A 114 9.54 -22.51 5.41
C ALA A 114 8.96 -21.59 4.32
N VAL A 115 7.67 -21.71 4.05
CA VAL A 115 6.95 -20.85 3.08
C VAL A 115 6.89 -19.42 3.58
N TYR A 116 6.63 -19.20 4.88
CA TYR A 116 6.60 -17.89 5.47
C TYR A 116 7.93 -17.13 5.31
N LYS A 117 9.06 -17.83 5.45
CA LYS A 117 10.38 -17.23 5.16
C LYS A 117 10.54 -16.76 3.71
N GLU A 118 9.89 -17.42 2.76
CA GLU A 118 9.87 -16.95 1.38
C GLU A 118 8.96 -15.72 1.23
N PHE A 119 7.84 -15.63 1.96
CA PHE A 119 7.03 -14.42 2.06
C PHE A 119 7.82 -13.25 2.65
N GLU A 120 8.53 -13.44 3.77
CA GLU A 120 9.37 -12.40 4.39
C GLU A 120 10.34 -11.78 3.37
N LYS A 121 11.06 -12.63 2.62
CA LYS A 121 11.99 -12.17 1.57
C LYS A 121 11.27 -11.44 0.45
N THR A 122 10.08 -11.89 0.07
CA THR A 122 9.31 -11.32 -1.02
C THR A 122 8.69 -9.99 -0.62
N PHE A 123 8.10 -9.89 0.57
CA PHE A 123 7.60 -8.65 1.14
C PHE A 123 8.70 -7.59 1.27
N ALA A 124 9.89 -8.01 1.71
CA ALA A 124 11.06 -7.15 1.80
C ALA A 124 11.53 -6.59 0.44
N ALA A 125 11.27 -7.31 -0.64
CA ALA A 125 11.66 -6.91 -1.99
C ALA A 125 10.65 -5.99 -2.69
N LEU A 126 9.41 -5.90 -2.19
CA LEU A 126 8.38 -5.08 -2.83
C LEU A 126 8.77 -3.59 -2.86
N PRO A 127 8.46 -2.88 -3.95
CA PRO A 127 8.68 -1.45 -4.06
C PRO A 127 7.88 -0.67 -3.01
N LEU A 128 8.45 0.45 -2.55
CA LEU A 128 7.82 1.33 -1.58
C LEU A 128 7.01 2.45 -2.24
N VAL A 129 7.44 2.88 -3.44
CA VAL A 129 6.87 4.04 -4.14
C VAL A 129 6.72 3.74 -5.63
N ALA A 130 5.64 4.23 -6.22
CA ALA A 130 5.52 4.34 -7.68
C ALA A 130 5.20 5.79 -8.08
N VAL A 131 5.87 6.29 -9.11
CA VAL A 131 5.59 7.60 -9.71
C VAL A 131 4.90 7.37 -11.05
N VAL A 132 3.64 7.75 -11.13
CA VAL A 132 2.80 7.57 -12.32
C VAL A 132 2.83 8.83 -13.17
N ASN A 133 3.21 8.70 -14.45
CA ASN A 133 3.29 9.77 -15.45
C ASN A 133 4.08 11.01 -14.98
N GLY A 134 5.04 10.83 -14.06
CA GLY A 134 5.81 11.91 -13.48
C GLY A 134 5.02 12.94 -12.64
N LYS A 135 3.75 12.66 -12.34
CA LYS A 135 2.83 13.62 -11.71
C LYS A 135 2.19 13.14 -10.41
N ILE A 136 1.98 11.84 -10.27
CA ILE A 136 1.28 11.25 -9.13
C ILE A 136 2.22 10.27 -8.45
N VAL A 137 2.33 10.39 -7.13
CA VAL A 137 3.10 9.46 -6.30
C VAL A 137 2.14 8.50 -5.64
N ALA A 138 2.39 7.22 -5.76
CA ALA A 138 1.71 6.18 -5.02
C ALA A 138 2.64 5.62 -3.95
N LEU A 139 2.18 5.50 -2.74
CA LEU A 139 2.88 4.89 -1.61
C LEU A 139 1.84 4.36 -0.61
N HIS A 140 2.27 3.57 0.37
CA HIS A 140 1.32 2.97 1.30
C HIS A 140 0.89 3.95 2.42
N GLY A 141 1.82 4.40 3.23
CA GLY A 141 1.59 5.28 4.38
C GLY A 141 1.74 6.76 4.02
N GLY A 142 2.95 7.32 4.09
CA GLY A 142 3.09 8.76 3.87
C GLY A 142 4.47 9.26 3.48
N ILE A 143 4.60 10.56 3.46
CA ILE A 143 5.84 11.25 3.09
C ILE A 143 6.91 10.95 4.14
N PRO A 144 8.09 10.45 3.76
CA PRO A 144 9.20 10.28 4.68
C PRO A 144 9.89 11.62 4.97
N LEU A 145 10.19 11.86 6.24
CA LEU A 145 10.85 13.06 6.74
C LEU A 145 12.28 12.72 7.17
N LYS A 146 13.21 13.60 6.81
CA LYS A 146 14.60 13.53 7.28
C LYS A 146 14.72 14.08 8.70
N ASP A 147 15.91 14.01 9.28
CA ASP A 147 16.19 14.51 10.63
C ASP A 147 15.90 16.01 10.81
N ASP A 148 16.02 16.79 9.73
CA ASP A 148 15.65 18.20 9.68
C ASP A 148 14.16 18.47 9.43
N MET A 149 13.35 17.40 9.44
CA MET A 149 11.91 17.40 9.21
C MET A 149 11.50 17.91 7.82
N THR A 150 12.41 17.95 6.86
CA THR A 150 12.08 18.19 5.44
C THR A 150 11.73 16.88 4.74
N PRO A 151 10.88 16.89 3.70
CA PRO A 151 10.61 15.70 2.91
C PRO A 151 11.88 15.11 2.30
N ALA A 152 12.07 13.80 2.40
CA ALA A 152 13.17 13.12 1.74
C ALA A 152 12.99 13.11 0.21
N ALA A 153 14.08 13.04 -0.53
CA ALA A 153 14.05 12.84 -1.96
C ALA A 153 13.77 11.37 -2.31
N LEU A 154 13.04 11.13 -3.40
CA LEU A 154 12.78 9.75 -3.87
C LEU A 154 14.06 9.02 -4.26
N GLU A 155 15.10 9.76 -4.68
CA GLU A 155 16.44 9.24 -4.95
C GLU A 155 17.16 8.77 -3.68
N GLU A 156 16.80 9.31 -2.50
CA GLU A 156 17.31 8.84 -1.20
C GLU A 156 16.61 7.52 -0.84
N VAL A 157 15.32 7.41 -1.10
CA VAL A 157 14.54 6.16 -0.92
C VAL A 157 15.07 5.03 -1.80
N GLU A 158 15.37 5.29 -3.08
CA GLU A 158 15.90 4.29 -4.01
C GLU A 158 17.27 3.74 -3.58
N LYS A 159 18.02 4.49 -2.77
CA LYS A 159 19.34 4.09 -2.26
C LYS A 159 19.32 3.30 -0.96
N ILE A 160 18.14 3.13 -0.35
CA ILE A 160 18.00 2.34 0.86
C ILE A 160 18.47 0.91 0.56
N SER A 161 19.27 0.37 1.44
CA SER A 161 19.86 -0.95 1.31
C SER A 161 19.92 -1.67 2.65
N GLY A 162 20.12 -2.98 2.62
CA GLY A 162 20.20 -3.81 3.82
C GLY A 162 18.97 -4.73 3.98
N ASP A 163 18.79 -5.23 5.19
CA ASP A 163 17.66 -6.11 5.50
C ASP A 163 16.36 -5.30 5.61
N MET A 164 15.48 -5.53 4.66
CA MET A 164 14.17 -4.90 4.58
C MET A 164 13.05 -5.77 5.17
N ALA A 165 13.33 -6.97 5.67
CA ALA A 165 12.28 -7.81 6.29
C ALA A 165 11.63 -7.07 7.46
N ILE A 166 12.44 -6.45 8.32
CA ILE A 166 11.99 -5.47 9.30
C ILE A 166 12.64 -4.13 8.92
N PRO A 167 11.90 -3.20 8.27
CA PRO A 167 12.49 -1.96 7.78
C PRO A 167 12.95 -1.09 8.95
N ARG A 168 14.27 -1.06 9.17
CA ARG A 168 14.92 -0.25 10.22
C ARG A 168 15.36 1.11 9.69
N ASP A 169 15.47 1.25 8.37
CA ASP A 169 15.73 2.54 7.75
C ASP A 169 14.57 3.50 8.04
N PRO A 170 14.82 4.68 8.60
CA PRO A 170 13.75 5.61 8.98
C PRO A 170 12.87 6.04 7.82
N LEU A 171 13.43 6.21 6.61
CA LEU A 171 12.65 6.64 5.45
C LEU A 171 11.73 5.52 4.97
N ALA A 172 12.23 4.27 4.88
CA ALA A 172 11.41 3.12 4.55
C ALA A 172 10.30 2.90 5.57
N PHE A 173 10.62 2.98 6.87
CA PHE A 173 9.65 2.84 7.93
C PHE A 173 8.55 3.90 7.85
N GLN A 174 8.92 5.16 7.65
CA GLN A 174 7.97 6.26 7.54
C GLN A 174 7.08 6.18 6.31
N ILE A 175 7.59 5.72 5.16
CA ILE A 175 6.75 5.50 3.96
C ILE A 175 5.62 4.49 4.25
N LEU A 176 5.87 3.52 5.11
CA LEU A 176 4.90 2.50 5.49
C LEU A 176 3.92 2.95 6.58
N TRP A 177 4.28 3.95 7.41
CA TRP A 177 3.57 4.25 8.65
C TRP A 177 3.09 5.69 8.83
N ASN A 178 3.66 6.67 8.11
CA ASN A 178 3.25 8.07 8.26
C ASN A 178 1.84 8.31 7.72
N ASP A 179 1.14 9.28 8.31
CA ASP A 179 -0.22 9.66 7.92
C ASP A 179 -0.36 11.17 7.67
N PRO A 180 -1.26 11.61 6.78
CA PRO A 180 -1.61 13.01 6.66
C PRO A 180 -2.41 13.48 7.87
N CYS A 181 -2.29 14.76 8.24
CA CYS A 181 -3.10 15.39 9.26
C CYS A 181 -3.65 16.75 8.79
N PRO A 182 -4.75 17.23 9.38
CA PRO A 182 -5.26 18.59 9.13
C PRO A 182 -4.38 19.66 9.83
N CYS A 183 -3.08 19.42 9.91
CA CYS A 183 -2.10 20.32 10.49
C CYS A 183 -1.29 21.03 9.40
N GLU A 184 -0.60 22.12 9.74
CA GLU A 184 0.21 22.85 8.76
C GLU A 184 1.52 22.11 8.44
N LYS A 185 2.29 21.69 9.46
CA LYS A 185 3.62 21.13 9.29
C LYS A 185 3.65 19.64 9.56
N TYR A 186 3.95 19.24 10.78
CA TYR A 186 4.07 17.84 11.20
C TYR A 186 3.84 17.72 12.71
N ALA A 187 3.49 16.52 13.14
CA ALA A 187 3.35 16.18 14.55
C ALA A 187 3.78 14.71 14.78
N PRO A 188 4.19 14.34 16.00
CA PRO A 188 4.36 12.93 16.36
C PRO A 188 3.05 12.16 16.16
N SER A 189 3.12 10.97 15.58
CA SER A 189 1.95 10.13 15.40
C SER A 189 1.58 9.38 16.69
N PRO A 190 0.29 9.22 17.01
CA PRO A 190 -0.15 8.34 18.09
C PRO A 190 0.11 6.86 17.81
N ARG A 191 0.48 6.47 16.58
CA ARG A 191 0.84 5.09 16.24
C ARG A 191 2.13 4.63 16.92
N GLY A 192 3.06 5.55 17.22
CA GLY A 192 4.28 5.20 17.94
C GLY A 192 5.51 6.01 17.55
N PRO A 193 6.66 5.71 18.20
CA PRO A 193 7.91 6.41 17.96
C PRO A 193 8.41 6.25 16.51
N GLY A 194 8.96 7.31 15.95
CA GLY A 194 9.51 7.31 14.58
C GLY A 194 8.46 7.45 13.47
N ILE A 195 7.17 7.52 13.84
CA ILE A 195 6.05 7.74 12.94
C ILE A 195 5.59 9.19 13.08
N TRP A 196 5.30 9.83 11.94
CA TRP A 196 4.93 11.24 11.90
C TRP A 196 3.58 11.44 11.20
N LEU A 197 2.87 12.43 11.69
CA LEU A 197 1.78 13.06 10.96
C LEU A 197 2.36 14.19 10.11
N PHE A 198 2.02 14.24 8.82
CA PHE A 198 2.52 15.28 7.93
C PHE A 198 1.38 16.19 7.44
N GLY A 199 1.63 17.50 7.47
CA GLY A 199 0.66 18.53 7.14
C GLY A 199 0.79 19.09 5.74
N ALA A 200 0.02 20.14 5.47
CA ALA A 200 -0.11 20.75 4.14
C ALA A 200 1.22 21.34 3.63
N GLU A 201 2.04 21.97 4.49
CA GLU A 201 3.35 22.51 4.10
C GLU A 201 4.33 21.41 3.68
N VAL A 202 4.35 20.28 4.37
CA VAL A 202 5.17 19.13 4.03
C VAL A 202 4.76 18.55 2.68
N THR A 203 3.46 18.39 2.46
CA THR A 203 2.92 17.91 1.18
C THR A 203 3.28 18.86 0.03
N LYS A 204 3.14 20.15 0.23
CA LYS A 204 3.52 21.17 -0.76
C LYS A 204 5.01 21.09 -1.09
N ALA A 205 5.87 21.07 -0.08
CA ALA A 205 7.33 20.97 -0.27
C ALA A 205 7.74 19.69 -0.99
N PHE A 206 7.09 18.55 -0.69
CA PHE A 206 7.30 17.29 -1.38
C PHE A 206 6.93 17.38 -2.86
N HIS A 207 5.77 17.93 -3.19
CA HIS A 207 5.33 18.11 -4.56
C HIS A 207 6.22 19.08 -5.36
N GLU A 208 6.62 20.20 -4.77
CA GLU A 208 7.54 21.15 -5.38
C GLU A 208 8.90 20.50 -5.70
N ARG A 209 9.43 19.68 -4.78
CA ARG A 209 10.69 18.97 -4.95
C ARG A 209 10.66 17.98 -6.11
N HIS A 210 9.55 17.27 -6.28
CA HIS A 210 9.44 16.15 -7.23
C HIS A 210 8.69 16.51 -8.53
N GLY A 211 8.17 17.72 -8.65
CA GLY A 211 7.35 18.12 -9.80
C GLY A 211 6.01 17.37 -9.86
N THR A 212 5.54 16.83 -8.74
CA THR A 212 4.31 16.04 -8.64
C THR A 212 3.14 16.89 -8.16
N ARG A 213 1.91 16.33 -8.07
CA ARG A 213 0.71 17.09 -7.70
C ARG A 213 -0.14 16.40 -6.65
N THR A 214 -0.14 15.08 -6.62
CA THR A 214 -1.00 14.29 -5.76
C THR A 214 -0.28 13.03 -5.31
N ILE A 215 -0.49 12.67 -4.05
CA ILE A 215 -0.15 11.36 -3.51
C ILE A 215 -1.43 10.56 -3.44
N VAL A 216 -1.43 9.32 -3.95
CA VAL A 216 -2.46 8.31 -3.69
C VAL A 216 -1.91 7.27 -2.73
N ARG A 217 -2.64 6.97 -1.64
CA ARG A 217 -2.16 6.12 -0.55
C ARG A 217 -3.27 5.28 0.09
N GLY A 218 -2.88 4.27 0.84
CA GLY A 218 -3.74 3.38 1.64
C GLY A 218 -3.63 3.60 3.14
N HIS A 219 -3.33 2.54 3.91
CA HIS A 219 -2.92 2.48 5.33
C HIS A 219 -3.94 2.92 6.38
N THR A 220 -4.76 3.90 6.09
CA THR A 220 -5.68 4.45 7.08
C THR A 220 -7.10 3.99 6.82
N TYR A 221 -7.68 3.35 7.84
CA TYR A 221 -9.09 2.99 7.81
C TYR A 221 -9.98 4.23 7.72
N VAL A 222 -10.75 4.31 6.66
CA VAL A 222 -11.76 5.35 6.45
C VAL A 222 -13.11 4.68 6.17
N PRO A 223 -14.12 4.84 7.03
CA PRO A 223 -15.42 4.20 6.83
C PRO A 223 -16.09 4.53 5.49
N SER A 224 -15.86 5.74 4.95
CA SER A 224 -16.31 6.15 3.61
C SER A 224 -15.52 5.50 2.47
N GLY A 225 -14.41 4.81 2.77
CA GLY A 225 -13.49 4.21 1.81
C GLY A 225 -12.52 5.19 1.16
N CYS A 226 -12.65 6.49 1.38
CA CYS A 226 -11.69 7.49 0.89
C CYS A 226 -11.70 8.77 1.71
N ALA A 227 -10.59 9.51 1.65
CA ALA A 227 -10.45 10.87 2.17
C ALA A 227 -9.52 11.71 1.28
N LEU A 228 -9.76 13.01 1.23
CA LEU A 228 -8.88 13.99 0.61
C LEU A 228 -8.21 14.82 1.69
N HIS A 229 -6.91 15.08 1.56
CA HIS A 229 -6.16 15.92 2.47
C HIS A 229 -5.40 16.99 1.69
N HIS A 230 -5.11 18.12 2.36
CA HIS A 230 -4.27 19.19 1.85
C HIS A 230 -4.74 19.70 0.48
N SER A 231 -6.04 20.02 0.38
CA SER A 231 -6.70 20.50 -0.87
C SER A 231 -6.53 19.53 -2.05
N GLY A 232 -6.51 18.21 -1.79
CA GLY A 232 -6.36 17.18 -2.81
C GLY A 232 -4.90 16.82 -3.16
N GLY A 233 -3.93 17.37 -2.42
CA GLY A 233 -2.53 16.97 -2.53
C GLY A 233 -2.28 15.53 -2.04
N VAL A 234 -3.19 14.97 -1.21
CA VAL A 234 -3.14 13.57 -0.77
C VAL A 234 -4.55 12.96 -0.86
N VAL A 235 -4.63 11.77 -1.45
CA VAL A 235 -5.85 10.98 -1.59
C VAL A 235 -5.65 9.65 -0.88
N THR A 236 -6.40 9.41 0.20
CA THR A 236 -6.45 8.12 0.87
C THR A 236 -7.55 7.27 0.25
N VAL A 237 -7.22 6.01 -0.08
CA VAL A 237 -8.16 5.01 -0.62
C VAL A 237 -8.10 3.77 0.27
N PHE A 238 -9.26 3.29 0.70
CA PHE A 238 -9.40 2.08 1.50
C PHE A 238 -10.38 1.13 0.83
N SER A 239 -9.94 -0.07 0.51
CA SER A 239 -10.69 -1.00 -0.34
C SER A 239 -11.25 -2.21 0.41
N SER A 240 -10.84 -2.48 1.66
CA SER A 240 -11.33 -3.63 2.42
C SER A 240 -12.67 -3.41 3.09
N SER A 241 -13.51 -4.43 3.05
CA SER A 241 -14.71 -4.60 3.88
C SER A 241 -14.69 -5.91 4.69
N ALA A 242 -13.56 -6.61 4.74
CA ALA A 242 -13.39 -7.85 5.49
C ALA A 242 -13.04 -7.62 6.97
N GLY A 243 -13.08 -8.69 7.76
CA GLY A 243 -12.67 -8.68 9.15
C GLY A 243 -13.29 -7.56 9.99
N PRO A 244 -12.48 -6.67 10.59
CA PRO A 244 -12.98 -5.53 11.38
C PRO A 244 -13.59 -4.41 10.52
N TYR A 245 -13.43 -4.45 9.19
CA TYR A 245 -13.78 -3.37 8.26
C TYR A 245 -15.18 -3.50 7.62
N LYS A 246 -16.06 -4.36 8.13
CA LYS A 246 -17.41 -4.65 7.60
C LYS A 246 -18.32 -3.43 7.36
N ARG A 247 -17.99 -2.27 7.94
CA ARG A 247 -18.75 -1.02 7.75
C ARG A 247 -18.16 -0.11 6.68
N THR A 248 -17.05 -0.48 6.09
CA THR A 248 -16.43 0.30 5.01
C THR A 248 -17.32 0.29 3.77
N LYS A 249 -17.25 1.38 3.03
CA LYS A 249 -17.72 1.47 1.65
C LYS A 249 -16.51 1.41 0.73
N PRO A 250 -16.10 0.23 0.25
CA PRO A 250 -14.85 0.06 -0.50
C PRO A 250 -14.75 1.01 -1.69
N LYS A 251 -13.59 1.60 -1.89
CA LYS A 251 -13.27 2.48 -2.99
C LYS A 251 -12.05 1.98 -3.76
N ILE A 252 -12.01 2.37 -5.03
CA ILE A 252 -10.81 2.34 -5.86
C ILE A 252 -10.55 3.75 -6.42
N ALA A 253 -9.36 3.97 -6.97
CA ALA A 253 -9.10 5.21 -7.68
C ALA A 253 -8.57 4.95 -9.08
N LEU A 254 -8.98 5.76 -10.05
CA LEU A 254 -8.36 5.82 -11.35
C LEU A 254 -7.25 6.86 -11.33
N VAL A 255 -6.03 6.42 -11.65
CA VAL A 255 -4.82 7.22 -11.64
C VAL A 255 -4.30 7.36 -13.07
N LYS A 256 -4.21 8.59 -13.58
CA LYS A 256 -3.64 8.91 -14.90
C LYS A 256 -2.97 10.29 -14.88
N ASP A 257 -3.72 11.32 -15.23
CA ASP A 257 -3.31 12.73 -15.16
C ASP A 257 -3.75 13.41 -13.87
N GLY A 258 -4.58 12.73 -13.09
CA GLY A 258 -5.13 13.05 -11.78
C GLY A 258 -5.55 11.77 -11.08
N VAL A 259 -6.19 11.92 -9.92
CA VAL A 259 -6.74 10.82 -9.13
C VAL A 259 -8.25 11.02 -9.00
N GLU A 260 -9.02 10.08 -9.53
CA GLU A 260 -10.49 10.07 -9.44
C GLU A 260 -10.92 8.84 -8.65
N VAL A 261 -11.65 9.04 -7.57
CA VAL A 261 -12.10 7.95 -6.70
C VAL A 261 -13.48 7.47 -7.11
N TYR A 262 -13.67 6.16 -7.10
CA TYR A 262 -14.92 5.49 -7.46
C TYR A 262 -15.41 4.59 -6.34
N ASP A 263 -16.72 4.61 -6.14
CA ASP A 263 -17.41 3.67 -5.27
C ASP A 263 -17.51 2.31 -5.94
N LEU A 264 -16.99 1.29 -5.29
CA LEU A 264 -16.95 -0.05 -5.88
C LEU A 264 -18.35 -0.64 -6.05
N ALA A 265 -19.30 -0.31 -5.17
CA ALA A 265 -20.66 -0.84 -5.24
C ALA A 265 -21.50 -0.24 -6.37
N THR A 266 -21.32 1.05 -6.63
CA THR A 266 -22.16 1.80 -7.60
C THR A 266 -21.44 2.12 -8.90
N LYS A 267 -20.11 1.98 -8.94
CA LYS A 267 -19.23 2.40 -10.05
C LYS A 267 -19.30 3.91 -10.37
N ASN A 268 -19.87 4.69 -9.47
CA ASN A 268 -19.95 6.13 -9.64
C ASN A 268 -18.73 6.83 -9.01
N SER A 269 -18.41 8.00 -9.55
CA SER A 269 -17.44 8.89 -8.91
C SER A 269 -17.83 9.18 -7.46
N ALA A 270 -16.91 9.01 -6.54
CA ALA A 270 -17.12 9.13 -5.11
C ALA A 270 -16.75 10.54 -4.63
N LYS A 271 -17.57 11.08 -3.72
CA LYS A 271 -17.21 12.26 -2.96
C LYS A 271 -16.51 11.84 -1.68
N CYS A 272 -15.21 12.12 -1.59
CA CYS A 272 -14.43 11.82 -0.39
C CYS A 272 -14.53 12.99 0.60
N PRO A 273 -14.65 12.72 1.91
CA PRO A 273 -14.50 13.73 2.95
C PRO A 273 -13.14 14.44 2.85
N GLN A 274 -13.09 15.71 3.24
CA GLN A 274 -11.87 16.51 3.20
C GLN A 274 -11.31 16.71 4.61
N ASP A 275 -9.98 16.67 4.72
CA ASP A 275 -9.18 16.99 5.91
C ASP A 275 -9.75 16.38 7.20
N ILE A 276 -10.16 15.11 7.10
CA ILE A 276 -10.66 14.37 8.27
C ILE A 276 -9.53 14.13 9.26
N ASP A 277 -9.85 14.22 10.54
CA ASP A 277 -9.00 13.68 11.58
C ASP A 277 -9.08 12.15 11.52
N ILE A 278 -7.95 11.50 11.35
CA ILE A 278 -7.84 10.04 11.18
C ILE A 278 -7.49 9.30 12.48
N PHE A 279 -7.42 10.02 13.60
CA PHE A 279 -7.17 9.45 14.92
C PHE A 279 -8.21 9.87 15.95
#